data_932f0e212d887bc631b5c9b01b147c05
#
_entry.id   932f0e212d887bc631b5c9b01b147c05
#
_cell.length_a   1.000
_cell.length_b   1.000
_cell.length_c   1.000
_cell.angle_alpha   90.00
_cell.angle_beta   90.00
_cell.angle_gamma   90.00
#
_symmetry.space_group_name_H-M   'P 1'
#
loop_
_entity.id
_entity.type
_entity.pdbx_description
1 polymer ?
#
loop_
_entity_poly.entity_id
_entity_poly.type
_entity_poly.pdbx_seq_one_letter_code
_entity_poly.pdbx_strand_id
1 'polypeptide(L)'
;MLFYGPPGTGKTSTILALARQLFGPELMKSRVLELNASDERGIGVVREKVKSFARMSVSQPVDGYACPPYKIVVLDEADSMTQDAQGALRRIMEQYSRSTRFCLICNYVTRIIEPLASRCSKFRFRPLEVQASEERLSSIAQAEHMQVTPEIISALINASDGDMRRAITYLQSISRLSLDRGAGGGLSAEAIGELAGLVPQRVIVELAQSVGVESMAMDEEEAPVSYTHLTL
;
A
#
# COMPACT_ATOMS: atom_id res chain seq x y z
N MET A 1 -14.55 8.96 -4.29
CA MET A 1 -14.03 8.33 -3.06
C MET A 1 -12.62 8.83 -2.84
N LEU A 2 -12.19 8.94 -1.59
CA LEU A 2 -10.80 9.30 -1.23
C LEU A 2 -10.29 8.26 -0.23
N PHE A 3 -9.34 7.44 -0.67
CA PHE A 3 -8.68 6.42 0.14
C PHE A 3 -7.36 6.99 0.65
N TYR A 4 -7.17 7.00 1.96
CA TYR A 4 -5.97 7.55 2.57
C TYR A 4 -5.47 6.71 3.75
N GLY A 5 -4.16 6.72 3.99
CA GLY A 5 -3.51 6.00 5.07
C GLY A 5 -2.11 5.53 4.70
N PRO A 6 -1.42 4.82 5.61
CA PRO A 6 -0.05 4.36 5.42
C PRO A 6 0.14 3.53 4.15
N PRO A 7 1.36 3.46 3.59
CA PRO A 7 1.66 2.57 2.47
C PRO A 7 1.44 1.10 2.85
N GLY A 8 1.29 0.24 1.85
CA GLY A 8 1.17 -1.21 2.04
C GLY A 8 -0.14 -1.71 2.66
N THR A 9 -1.12 -0.83 2.91
CA THR A 9 -2.41 -1.17 3.54
C THR A 9 -3.51 -1.64 2.56
N GLY A 10 -3.17 -1.82 1.28
CA GLY A 10 -4.08 -2.38 0.28
C GLY A 10 -5.04 -1.39 -0.39
N LYS A 11 -4.82 -0.06 -0.31
CA LYS A 11 -5.70 0.97 -0.88
C LYS A 11 -6.00 0.72 -2.37
N THR A 12 -4.97 0.61 -3.20
CA THR A 12 -5.09 0.39 -4.65
C THR A 12 -5.68 -0.99 -4.95
N SER A 13 -5.24 -2.01 -4.22
CA SER A 13 -5.76 -3.37 -4.38
C SER A 13 -7.27 -3.47 -4.11
N THR A 14 -7.76 -2.75 -3.11
CA THR A 14 -9.18 -2.74 -2.73
C THR A 14 -10.07 -2.16 -3.84
N ILE A 15 -9.70 -1.01 -4.42
CA ILE A 15 -10.51 -0.42 -5.50
C ILE A 15 -10.45 -1.25 -6.77
N LEU A 16 -9.30 -1.86 -7.09
CA LEU A 16 -9.17 -2.75 -8.24
C LEU A 16 -9.96 -4.05 -8.06
N ALA A 17 -9.97 -4.62 -6.85
CA ALA A 17 -10.78 -5.79 -6.52
C ALA A 17 -12.29 -5.46 -6.63
N LEU A 18 -12.72 -4.32 -6.09
CA LEU A 18 -14.09 -3.83 -6.22
C LEU A 18 -14.47 -3.64 -7.69
N ALA A 19 -13.61 -3.01 -8.48
CA ALA A 19 -13.85 -2.79 -9.89
C ALA A 19 -13.97 -4.11 -10.66
N ARG A 20 -13.16 -5.12 -10.32
CA ARG A 20 -13.22 -6.46 -10.90
C ARG A 20 -14.52 -7.19 -10.55
N GLN A 21 -15.03 -7.03 -9.34
CA GLN A 21 -16.32 -7.57 -8.93
C GLN A 21 -17.49 -6.88 -9.65
N LEU A 22 -17.39 -5.58 -9.90
CA LEU A 22 -18.45 -4.81 -10.58
C LEU A 22 -18.53 -5.08 -12.08
N PHE A 23 -17.38 -5.17 -12.76
CA PHE A 23 -17.30 -5.15 -14.21
C PHE A 23 -16.81 -6.47 -14.82
N GLY A 24 -16.30 -7.40 -14.02
CA GLY A 24 -15.63 -8.60 -14.51
C GLY A 24 -14.29 -8.33 -15.19
N PRO A 25 -13.52 -9.37 -15.49
CA PRO A 25 -12.18 -9.23 -16.08
C PRO A 25 -12.20 -8.61 -17.48
N GLU A 26 -13.24 -8.86 -18.26
CA GLU A 26 -13.36 -8.43 -19.65
C GLU A 26 -13.53 -6.91 -19.78
N LEU A 27 -14.38 -6.31 -18.93
CA LEU A 27 -14.67 -4.89 -18.98
C LEU A 27 -13.67 -4.02 -18.20
N MET A 28 -12.76 -4.62 -17.43
CA MET A 28 -11.77 -3.86 -16.65
C MET A 28 -11.04 -2.81 -17.49
N LYS A 29 -10.52 -3.21 -18.68
CA LYS A 29 -9.74 -2.31 -19.56
C LYS A 29 -10.57 -1.15 -20.12
N SER A 30 -11.87 -1.36 -20.35
CA SER A 30 -12.76 -0.35 -20.93
C SER A 30 -13.48 0.53 -19.88
N ARG A 31 -13.64 0.01 -18.66
CA ARG A 31 -14.41 0.65 -17.60
C ARG A 31 -13.55 1.25 -16.47
N VAL A 32 -12.28 0.86 -16.38
CA VAL A 32 -11.37 1.31 -15.33
C VAL A 32 -10.14 1.94 -15.96
N LEU A 33 -9.85 3.17 -15.58
CA LEU A 33 -8.61 3.87 -15.92
C LEU A 33 -7.81 4.05 -14.63
N GLU A 34 -6.65 3.43 -14.57
CA GLU A 34 -5.69 3.60 -13.49
C GLU A 34 -4.56 4.51 -13.96
N LEU A 35 -4.28 5.56 -13.19
CA LEU A 35 -3.21 6.50 -13.43
C LEU A 35 -2.45 6.72 -12.13
N ASN A 36 -1.12 6.71 -12.21
CA ASN A 36 -0.28 7.20 -11.13
C ASN A 36 0.01 8.68 -11.36
N ALA A 37 -0.37 9.52 -10.39
CA ALA A 37 -0.23 10.96 -10.51
C ALA A 37 1.25 11.42 -10.46
N SER A 38 2.15 10.58 -9.95
CA SER A 38 3.60 10.85 -9.91
C SER A 38 4.32 10.55 -11.23
N ASP A 39 3.84 9.58 -12.01
CA ASP A 39 4.51 9.12 -13.24
C ASP A 39 4.22 10.01 -14.46
N GLU A 40 3.13 10.74 -14.41
CA GLU A 40 2.69 11.55 -15.54
C GLU A 40 3.48 12.85 -15.63
N ARG A 41 4.20 13.04 -16.73
CA ARG A 41 5.08 14.19 -17.01
C ARG A 41 4.33 15.52 -17.17
N GLY A 42 3.33 15.76 -16.33
CA GLY A 42 2.62 17.04 -16.27
C GLY A 42 1.12 16.90 -16.17
N ILE A 43 0.52 17.90 -15.55
CA ILE A 43 -0.93 18.08 -15.33
C ILE A 43 -1.76 17.92 -16.62
N GLY A 44 -1.21 18.35 -17.75
CA GLY A 44 -1.89 18.30 -19.05
C GLY A 44 -2.20 16.87 -19.48
N VAL A 45 -1.27 15.93 -19.28
CA VAL A 45 -1.41 14.54 -19.71
C VAL A 45 -2.49 13.83 -18.90
N VAL A 46 -2.45 13.94 -17.56
CA VAL A 46 -3.50 13.37 -16.69
C VAL A 46 -4.86 13.95 -17.07
N ARG A 47 -4.94 15.26 -17.24
CA ARG A 47 -6.18 15.94 -17.60
C ARG A 47 -6.75 15.44 -18.93
N GLU A 48 -5.93 15.33 -19.97
CA GLU A 48 -6.40 14.89 -21.28
C GLU A 48 -6.76 13.40 -21.30
N LYS A 49 -5.97 12.53 -20.64
CA LYS A 49 -6.30 11.11 -20.49
C LYS A 49 -7.64 10.91 -19.76
N VAL A 50 -7.81 11.58 -18.63
CA VAL A 50 -9.06 11.48 -17.85
C VAL A 50 -10.25 12.02 -18.65
N LYS A 51 -10.11 13.15 -19.35
CA LYS A 51 -11.19 13.70 -20.19
C LYS A 51 -11.53 12.77 -21.35
N SER A 52 -10.54 12.26 -22.07
CA SER A 52 -10.76 11.34 -23.18
C SER A 52 -11.47 10.11 -22.71
N PHE A 53 -11.01 9.50 -21.60
CA PHE A 53 -11.65 8.35 -21.01
C PHE A 53 -13.08 8.65 -20.54
N ALA A 54 -13.32 9.77 -19.87
CA ALA A 54 -14.65 10.15 -19.38
C ALA A 54 -15.66 10.41 -20.51
N ARG A 55 -15.21 10.86 -21.68
CA ARG A 55 -16.04 11.10 -22.88
C ARG A 55 -16.44 9.84 -23.62
N MET A 56 -15.65 8.76 -23.52
CA MET A 56 -15.99 7.50 -24.18
C MET A 56 -17.34 6.98 -23.67
N SER A 57 -18.14 6.42 -24.57
CA SER A 57 -19.39 5.77 -24.20
C SER A 57 -19.15 4.59 -23.27
N VAL A 58 -20.14 4.31 -22.44
CA VAL A 58 -20.10 3.16 -21.54
C VAL A 58 -20.37 1.90 -22.36
N SER A 59 -19.47 0.90 -22.31
CA SER A 59 -19.64 -0.37 -23.00
C SER A 59 -20.86 -1.13 -22.47
N GLN A 60 -21.38 -2.07 -23.27
CA GLN A 60 -22.53 -2.90 -22.87
C GLN A 60 -22.18 -3.75 -21.63
N PRO A 61 -23.16 -4.06 -20.78
CA PRO A 61 -22.98 -4.95 -19.63
C PRO A 61 -22.62 -6.36 -20.10
N VAL A 62 -21.91 -7.09 -19.24
CA VAL A 62 -21.59 -8.51 -19.40
C VAL A 62 -22.43 -9.28 -18.37
N ASP A 63 -23.00 -10.41 -18.80
CA ASP A 63 -23.81 -11.25 -17.92
C ASP A 63 -22.99 -11.80 -16.75
N GLY A 64 -23.64 -11.89 -15.59
CA GLY A 64 -22.99 -12.36 -14.34
C GLY A 64 -22.33 -11.27 -13.50
N TYR A 65 -22.27 -10.02 -13.98
CA TYR A 65 -21.72 -8.88 -13.23
C TYR A 65 -22.73 -7.74 -13.12
N ALA A 66 -22.60 -6.94 -12.07
CA ALA A 66 -23.53 -5.81 -11.82
C ALA A 66 -23.47 -4.73 -12.90
N CYS A 67 -22.35 -4.55 -13.55
CA CYS A 67 -22.06 -3.65 -14.67
C CYS A 67 -22.79 -2.30 -14.60
N PRO A 68 -22.63 -1.51 -13.51
CA PRO A 68 -23.32 -0.24 -13.40
C PRO A 68 -22.96 0.71 -14.56
N PRO A 69 -23.86 1.66 -14.94
CA PRO A 69 -23.69 2.51 -16.11
C PRO A 69 -22.70 3.66 -15.89
N TYR A 70 -21.57 3.38 -15.29
CA TYR A 70 -20.48 4.34 -15.09
C TYR A 70 -19.11 3.67 -15.25
N LYS A 71 -18.09 4.51 -15.37
CA LYS A 71 -16.67 4.13 -15.39
C LYS A 71 -15.99 4.54 -14.09
N ILE A 72 -14.84 3.95 -13.82
CA ILE A 72 -14.03 4.29 -12.64
C ILE A 72 -12.68 4.83 -13.10
N VAL A 73 -12.29 5.98 -12.57
CA VAL A 73 -10.94 6.54 -12.70
C VAL A 73 -10.28 6.41 -11.33
N VAL A 74 -9.18 5.70 -11.28
CA VAL A 74 -8.32 5.55 -10.10
C VAL A 74 -7.10 6.43 -10.30
N LEU A 75 -6.89 7.36 -9.37
CA LEU A 75 -5.72 8.23 -9.34
C LEU A 75 -4.91 7.89 -8.10
N ASP A 76 -3.83 7.15 -8.30
CA ASP A 76 -2.91 6.80 -7.22
C ASP A 76 -1.88 7.90 -7.01
N GLU A 77 -1.36 8.00 -5.79
CA GLU A 77 -0.43 9.06 -5.35
C GLU A 77 -0.96 10.48 -5.61
N ALA A 78 -2.27 10.69 -5.42
CA ALA A 78 -2.91 11.99 -5.68
C ALA A 78 -2.32 13.15 -4.84
N ASP A 79 -1.66 12.85 -3.73
CA ASP A 79 -0.93 13.80 -2.89
C ASP A 79 0.40 14.29 -3.51
N SER A 80 0.86 13.70 -4.61
CA SER A 80 1.98 14.20 -5.41
C SER A 80 1.58 15.31 -6.40
N MET A 81 0.27 15.46 -6.67
CA MET A 81 -0.25 16.47 -7.58
C MET A 81 -0.10 17.88 -7.02
N THR A 82 0.25 18.84 -7.89
CA THR A 82 0.22 20.27 -7.53
C THR A 82 -1.21 20.74 -7.22
N GLN A 83 -1.35 21.83 -6.49
CA GLN A 83 -2.66 22.41 -6.16
C GLN A 83 -3.48 22.79 -7.40
N ASP A 84 -2.82 23.31 -8.44
CA ASP A 84 -3.47 23.65 -9.72
C ASP A 84 -3.99 22.40 -10.43
N ALA A 85 -3.24 21.28 -10.37
CA ALA A 85 -3.67 20.00 -10.89
C ALA A 85 -4.91 19.49 -10.20
N GLN A 86 -4.91 19.52 -8.89
CA GLN A 86 -6.05 19.13 -8.07
C GLN A 86 -7.26 20.04 -8.33
N GLY A 87 -7.06 21.35 -8.50
CA GLY A 87 -8.09 22.31 -8.88
C GLY A 87 -8.71 22.01 -10.26
N ALA A 88 -7.88 21.65 -11.24
CA ALA A 88 -8.35 21.23 -12.55
C ALA A 88 -9.11 19.89 -12.51
N LEU A 89 -8.60 18.93 -11.73
CA LEU A 89 -9.26 17.65 -11.51
C LEU A 89 -10.65 17.81 -10.89
N ARG A 90 -10.81 18.70 -9.92
CA ARG A 90 -12.10 19.02 -9.33
C ARG A 90 -13.14 19.37 -10.40
N ARG A 91 -12.79 20.26 -11.36
CA ARG A 91 -13.69 20.67 -12.44
C ARG A 91 -14.08 19.48 -13.33
N ILE A 92 -13.15 18.60 -13.62
CA ILE A 92 -13.40 17.38 -14.41
C ILE A 92 -14.35 16.45 -13.66
N MET A 93 -14.14 16.25 -12.35
CA MET A 93 -15.00 15.43 -11.51
C MET A 93 -16.44 15.95 -11.50
N GLU A 94 -16.62 17.27 -11.39
CA GLU A 94 -17.94 17.91 -11.45
C GLU A 94 -18.60 17.69 -12.83
N GLN A 95 -17.86 17.90 -13.90
CA GLN A 95 -18.37 17.78 -15.28
C GLN A 95 -18.82 16.36 -15.64
N TYR A 96 -18.08 15.35 -15.19
CA TYR A 96 -18.31 13.94 -15.58
C TYR A 96 -18.89 13.07 -14.46
N SER A 97 -19.40 13.66 -13.39
CA SER A 97 -19.90 12.95 -12.20
C SER A 97 -21.02 11.95 -12.49
N ARG A 98 -21.77 12.11 -13.58
CA ARG A 98 -22.85 11.19 -13.98
C ARG A 98 -22.33 9.90 -14.59
N SER A 99 -21.30 9.97 -15.43
CA SER A 99 -20.77 8.84 -16.21
C SER A 99 -19.48 8.24 -15.64
N THR A 100 -18.81 8.93 -14.72
CA THR A 100 -17.50 8.54 -14.21
C THR A 100 -17.41 8.74 -12.71
N ARG A 101 -16.95 7.72 -12.00
CA ARG A 101 -16.64 7.78 -10.57
C ARG A 101 -15.14 7.87 -10.38
N PHE A 102 -14.72 8.67 -9.42
CA PHE A 102 -13.31 8.91 -9.12
C PHE A 102 -12.94 8.29 -7.79
N CYS A 103 -11.81 7.58 -7.77
CA CYS A 103 -11.15 7.12 -6.58
C CYS A 103 -9.76 7.75 -6.51
N LEU A 104 -9.59 8.66 -5.58
CA LEU A 104 -8.30 9.27 -5.28
C LEU A 104 -7.64 8.46 -4.17
N ILE A 105 -6.38 8.14 -4.33
CA ILE A 105 -5.59 7.39 -3.36
C ILE A 105 -4.40 8.26 -2.96
N CYS A 106 -4.17 8.41 -1.67
CA CYS A 106 -3.06 9.18 -1.13
C CYS A 106 -2.55 8.58 0.19
N ASN A 107 -1.34 8.92 0.55
CA ASN A 107 -0.83 8.60 1.87
C ASN A 107 -1.16 9.73 2.87
N TYR A 108 -1.01 10.96 2.46
CA TYR A 108 -1.21 12.15 3.28
C TYR A 108 -2.43 12.96 2.82
N VAL A 109 -3.55 12.82 3.53
CA VAL A 109 -4.79 13.52 3.19
C VAL A 109 -4.66 15.05 3.29
N THR A 110 -3.74 15.55 4.11
CA THR A 110 -3.46 16.99 4.28
C THR A 110 -2.90 17.66 3.03
N ARG A 111 -2.33 16.89 2.09
CA ARG A 111 -1.84 17.38 0.81
C ARG A 111 -2.94 17.51 -0.25
N ILE A 112 -4.14 16.99 0.02
CA ILE A 112 -5.29 17.13 -0.86
C ILE A 112 -6.04 18.40 -0.51
N ILE A 113 -6.26 19.27 -1.52
CA ILE A 113 -6.97 20.54 -1.32
C ILE A 113 -8.40 20.30 -0.79
N GLU A 114 -8.84 21.10 0.16
CA GLU A 114 -10.15 20.94 0.79
C GLU A 114 -11.33 20.95 -0.22
N PRO A 115 -11.36 21.79 -1.28
CA PRO A 115 -12.43 21.73 -2.26
C PRO A 115 -12.55 20.40 -3.02
N LEU A 116 -11.48 19.62 -3.09
CA LEU A 116 -11.48 18.27 -3.68
C LEU A 116 -11.87 17.23 -2.64
N ALA A 117 -11.27 17.29 -1.45
CA ALA A 117 -11.50 16.37 -0.35
C ALA A 117 -12.95 16.38 0.17
N SER A 118 -13.57 17.57 0.23
CA SER A 118 -14.98 17.73 0.69
C SER A 118 -16.00 17.10 -0.26
N ARG A 119 -15.65 16.89 -1.53
CA ARG A 119 -16.51 16.25 -2.53
C ARG A 119 -16.38 14.73 -2.54
N CYS A 120 -15.46 14.17 -1.76
CA CYS A 120 -15.17 12.75 -1.70
C CYS A 120 -15.65 12.13 -0.39
N SER A 121 -16.26 10.95 -0.46
CA SER A 121 -16.39 10.09 0.71
C SER A 121 -15.00 9.61 1.13
N LYS A 122 -14.59 9.90 2.36
CA LYS A 122 -13.26 9.64 2.90
C LYS A 122 -13.22 8.25 3.55
N PHE A 123 -12.26 7.42 3.19
CA PHE A 123 -12.03 6.09 3.75
C PHE A 123 -10.60 6.01 4.27
N ARG A 124 -10.46 5.88 5.58
CA ARG A 124 -9.16 5.75 6.22
C ARG A 124 -8.75 4.28 6.25
N PHE A 125 -7.61 3.98 5.66
CA PHE A 125 -6.93 2.70 5.78
C PHE A 125 -5.99 2.75 6.98
N ARG A 126 -6.14 1.82 7.89
CA ARG A 126 -5.23 1.65 9.04
C ARG A 126 -4.17 0.62 8.68
N PRO A 127 -3.04 0.57 9.40
CA PRO A 127 -2.12 -0.56 9.32
C PRO A 127 -2.90 -1.87 9.49
N LEU A 128 -2.45 -2.91 8.81
CA LEU A 128 -3.08 -4.22 8.90
C LEU A 128 -2.83 -4.81 10.29
N GLU A 129 -3.80 -5.55 10.80
CA GLU A 129 -3.64 -6.31 12.04
C GLU A 129 -2.54 -7.37 11.85
N VAL A 130 -1.76 -7.61 12.90
CA VAL A 130 -0.64 -8.55 12.87
C VAL A 130 -1.10 -9.93 12.41
N GLN A 131 -2.19 -10.44 12.98
CA GLN A 131 -2.74 -11.74 12.64
C GLN A 131 -3.11 -11.85 11.15
N ALA A 132 -3.81 -10.86 10.59
CA ALA A 132 -4.18 -10.83 9.17
C ALA A 132 -2.93 -10.78 8.26
N SER A 133 -1.87 -10.10 8.72
CA SER A 133 -0.59 -10.03 8.01
C SER A 133 0.14 -11.37 8.05
N GLU A 134 0.12 -12.07 9.18
CA GLU A 134 0.69 -13.42 9.35
C GLU A 134 0.00 -14.44 8.44
N GLU A 135 -1.33 -14.47 8.46
CA GLU A 135 -2.12 -15.35 7.60
C GLU A 135 -1.81 -15.11 6.11
N ARG A 136 -1.69 -13.84 5.72
CA ARG A 136 -1.39 -13.48 4.33
C ARG A 136 0.02 -13.89 3.91
N LEU A 137 1.03 -13.62 4.73
CA LEU A 137 2.42 -14.02 4.44
C LEU A 137 2.57 -15.54 4.42
N SER A 138 1.91 -16.25 5.34
CA SER A 138 1.89 -17.72 5.37
C SER A 138 1.25 -18.28 4.08
N SER A 139 0.13 -17.72 3.65
CA SER A 139 -0.54 -18.11 2.40
C SER A 139 0.36 -17.90 1.18
N ILE A 140 1.11 -16.79 1.13
CA ILE A 140 2.05 -16.51 0.04
C ILE A 140 3.21 -17.50 0.08
N ALA A 141 3.80 -17.73 1.26
CA ALA A 141 4.92 -18.68 1.43
C ALA A 141 4.51 -20.10 0.99
N GLN A 142 3.31 -20.55 1.34
CA GLN A 142 2.78 -21.84 0.90
C GLN A 142 2.59 -21.92 -0.62
N ALA A 143 2.03 -20.85 -1.22
CA ALA A 143 1.83 -20.81 -2.67
C ALA A 143 3.14 -20.83 -3.46
N GLU A 144 4.21 -20.25 -2.90
CA GLU A 144 5.57 -20.24 -3.47
C GLU A 144 6.42 -21.45 -3.02
N HIS A 145 5.82 -22.43 -2.33
CA HIS A 145 6.49 -23.63 -1.83
C HIS A 145 7.70 -23.35 -0.93
N MET A 146 7.67 -22.25 -0.18
CA MET A 146 8.71 -21.85 0.74
C MET A 146 8.50 -22.50 2.11
N GLN A 147 9.58 -23.02 2.71
CA GLN A 147 9.59 -23.48 4.10
C GLN A 147 9.94 -22.29 5.02
N VAL A 148 8.93 -21.64 5.57
CA VAL A 148 9.08 -20.48 6.46
C VAL A 148 8.48 -20.83 7.81
N THR A 149 9.25 -20.63 8.89
CA THR A 149 8.74 -20.85 10.25
C THR A 149 7.89 -19.67 10.72
N PRO A 150 6.96 -19.85 11.67
CA PRO A 150 6.16 -18.75 12.24
C PRO A 150 7.02 -17.62 12.83
N GLU A 151 8.17 -17.94 13.41
CA GLU A 151 9.12 -16.98 13.97
C GLU A 151 9.68 -16.04 12.90
N ILE A 152 9.98 -16.58 11.71
CA ILE A 152 10.44 -15.79 10.56
C ILE A 152 9.32 -14.85 10.08
N ILE A 153 8.09 -15.34 10.04
CA ILE A 153 6.92 -14.52 9.63
C ILE A 153 6.72 -13.35 10.61
N SER A 154 6.77 -13.63 11.91
CA SER A 154 6.64 -12.58 12.93
C SER A 154 7.79 -11.56 12.85
N ALA A 155 9.03 -12.02 12.61
CA ALA A 155 10.18 -11.16 12.42
C ALA A 155 10.03 -10.26 11.17
N LEU A 156 9.48 -10.79 10.05
CA LEU A 156 9.19 -10.03 8.84
C LEU A 156 8.16 -8.93 9.06
N ILE A 157 7.10 -9.22 9.82
CA ILE A 157 6.04 -8.26 10.13
C ILE A 157 6.61 -7.14 10.99
N ASN A 158 7.36 -7.47 12.02
CA ASN A 158 8.01 -6.49 12.89
C ASN A 158 8.98 -5.59 12.09
N ALA A 159 9.78 -6.18 11.21
CA ALA A 159 10.71 -5.44 10.36
C ALA A 159 10.03 -4.55 9.30
N SER A 160 8.78 -4.87 8.94
CA SER A 160 8.03 -4.13 7.91
C SER A 160 7.20 -2.97 8.44
N ASP A 161 7.06 -2.83 9.75
CA ASP A 161 6.27 -1.77 10.41
C ASP A 161 4.82 -1.66 9.87
N GLY A 162 4.18 -2.81 9.65
CA GLY A 162 2.81 -2.89 9.15
C GLY A 162 2.64 -2.62 7.65
N ASP A 163 3.73 -2.46 6.90
CA ASP A 163 3.71 -2.34 5.44
C ASP A 163 3.82 -3.73 4.79
N MET A 164 2.70 -4.28 4.33
CA MET A 164 2.65 -5.59 3.67
C MET A 164 3.50 -5.67 2.42
N ARG A 165 3.69 -4.56 1.68
CA ARG A 165 4.54 -4.55 0.48
C ARG A 165 6.00 -4.79 0.87
N ARG A 166 6.48 -4.12 1.94
CA ARG A 166 7.82 -4.35 2.49
C ARG A 166 7.98 -5.78 3.00
N ALA A 167 6.99 -6.29 3.75
CA ALA A 167 7.01 -7.67 4.25
C ALA A 167 7.15 -8.70 3.12
N ILE A 168 6.37 -8.55 2.05
CA ILE A 168 6.46 -9.42 0.86
C ILE A 168 7.82 -9.28 0.16
N THR A 169 8.35 -8.06 0.06
CA THR A 169 9.68 -7.83 -0.54
C THR A 169 10.77 -8.51 0.27
N TYR A 170 10.72 -8.44 1.59
CA TYR A 170 11.66 -9.15 2.46
C TYR A 170 11.52 -10.68 2.31
N LEU A 171 10.27 -11.19 2.27
CA LEU A 171 10.02 -12.62 2.03
C LEU A 171 10.63 -13.09 0.70
N GLN A 172 10.49 -12.30 -0.37
CA GLN A 172 11.10 -12.60 -1.68
C GLN A 172 12.64 -12.58 -1.62
N SER A 173 13.23 -11.63 -0.91
CA SER A 173 14.68 -11.55 -0.74
C SER A 173 15.22 -12.77 0.01
N ILE A 174 14.50 -13.19 1.04
CA ILE A 174 14.83 -14.40 1.81
C ILE A 174 14.75 -15.65 0.92
N SER A 175 13.72 -15.77 0.10
CA SER A 175 13.58 -16.90 -0.83
C SER A 175 14.80 -17.02 -1.75
N ARG A 176 15.27 -15.91 -2.29
CA ARG A 176 16.46 -15.90 -3.17
C ARG A 176 17.73 -16.30 -2.42
N LEU A 177 17.92 -15.77 -1.21
CA LEU A 177 19.10 -16.10 -0.38
C LEU A 177 19.12 -17.58 0.05
N SER A 178 17.94 -18.18 0.28
CA SER A 178 17.83 -19.60 0.59
C SER A 178 18.25 -20.49 -0.58
N LEU A 179 17.92 -20.09 -1.79
CA LEU A 179 18.30 -20.80 -3.02
C LEU A 179 19.81 -20.74 -3.24
N ASP A 180 20.46 -19.60 -2.97
CA ASP A 180 21.89 -19.39 -3.17
C ASP A 180 22.76 -20.13 -2.12
N ARG A 181 22.26 -20.30 -0.90
CA ARG A 181 22.99 -20.95 0.21
C ARG A 181 22.84 -22.47 0.28
N GLY A 182 22.00 -23.07 -0.57
CA GLY A 182 21.71 -24.51 -0.54
C GLY A 182 20.88 -24.93 0.68
N ALA A 183 20.41 -26.17 0.70
CA ALA A 183 19.47 -26.73 1.69
C ALA A 183 19.94 -26.76 3.18
N GLY A 184 21.09 -26.17 3.51
CA GLY A 184 21.64 -26.15 4.87
C GLY A 184 21.77 -24.78 5.53
N GLY A 185 21.47 -23.68 4.82
CA GLY A 185 21.55 -22.34 5.37
C GLY A 185 20.23 -21.94 6.03
N GLY A 186 20.01 -22.28 7.29
CA GLY A 186 18.83 -21.88 8.07
C GLY A 186 18.64 -20.36 8.04
N LEU A 187 17.45 -19.94 7.66
CA LEU A 187 17.04 -18.53 7.76
C LEU A 187 16.91 -18.17 9.23
N SER A 188 17.75 -17.27 9.71
CA SER A 188 17.65 -16.77 11.09
C SER A 188 16.90 -15.44 11.12
N ALA A 189 16.23 -15.16 12.22
CA ALA A 189 15.61 -13.86 12.47
C ALA A 189 16.62 -12.69 12.40
N GLU A 190 17.88 -12.97 12.74
CA GLU A 190 19.00 -12.01 12.65
C GLU A 190 19.28 -11.61 11.19
N ALA A 191 19.27 -12.57 10.25
CA ALA A 191 19.45 -12.29 8.83
C ALA A 191 18.33 -11.39 8.26
N ILE A 192 17.12 -11.49 8.82
CA ILE A 192 16.00 -10.60 8.47
C ILE A 192 16.27 -9.18 8.96
N GLY A 193 16.77 -9.03 10.18
CA GLY A 193 17.18 -7.74 10.73
C GLY A 193 18.24 -7.06 9.86
N GLU A 194 19.26 -7.78 9.45
CA GLU A 194 20.30 -7.27 8.55
C GLU A 194 19.74 -6.84 7.19
N LEU A 195 18.87 -7.66 6.57
CA LEU A 195 18.18 -7.31 5.32
C LEU A 195 17.29 -6.08 5.44
N ALA A 196 16.64 -5.92 6.59
CA ALA A 196 15.78 -4.78 6.87
C ALA A 196 16.57 -3.52 7.25
N GLY A 197 17.90 -3.62 7.44
CA GLY A 197 18.74 -2.54 7.92
C GLY A 197 18.49 -2.20 9.39
N LEU A 198 17.95 -3.13 10.17
CA LEU A 198 17.74 -2.97 11.60
C LEU A 198 19.05 -3.20 12.35
N VAL A 199 19.34 -2.32 13.30
CA VAL A 199 20.50 -2.49 14.17
C VAL A 199 20.24 -3.67 15.10
N PRO A 200 21.13 -4.69 15.17
CA PRO A 200 20.96 -5.79 16.11
C PRO A 200 20.82 -5.31 17.55
N GLN A 201 19.90 -5.90 18.29
CA GLN A 201 19.61 -5.48 19.66
C GLN A 201 20.84 -5.48 20.56
N ARG A 202 21.78 -6.43 20.35
CA ARG A 202 23.08 -6.47 21.05
C ARG A 202 23.87 -5.17 20.91
N VAL A 203 23.91 -4.60 19.70
CA VAL A 203 24.63 -3.34 19.42
C VAL A 203 23.97 -2.16 20.11
N ILE A 204 22.65 -2.16 20.18
CA ILE A 204 21.89 -1.13 20.91
C ILE A 204 22.18 -1.22 22.39
N VAL A 205 22.21 -2.42 22.96
CA VAL A 205 22.54 -2.65 24.38
C VAL A 205 23.98 -2.25 24.69
N GLU A 206 24.94 -2.64 23.85
CA GLU A 206 26.35 -2.25 23.98
C GLU A 206 26.51 -0.72 23.93
N LEU A 207 25.80 -0.06 23.02
CA LEU A 207 25.80 1.40 22.92
C LEU A 207 25.19 2.04 24.18
N ALA A 208 24.06 1.54 24.65
CA ALA A 208 23.39 2.04 25.86
C ALA A 208 24.32 1.90 27.09
N GLN A 209 24.99 0.76 27.22
CA GLN A 209 25.96 0.54 28.30
C GLN A 209 27.16 1.47 28.19
N SER A 210 27.67 1.73 26.98
CA SER A 210 28.80 2.63 26.74
C SER A 210 28.47 4.10 27.07
N VAL A 211 27.21 4.50 26.95
CA VAL A 211 26.72 5.85 27.26
C VAL A 211 26.29 5.98 28.72
N GLY A 212 26.42 4.92 29.53
CA GLY A 212 26.10 4.94 30.97
C GLY A 212 24.60 4.91 31.29
N VAL A 213 23.78 4.50 30.33
CA VAL A 213 22.37 4.18 30.60
C VAL A 213 22.33 2.82 31.26
N GLU A 214 22.13 2.79 32.59
CA GLU A 214 21.87 1.54 33.30
C GLU A 214 20.65 0.86 32.66
N SER A 215 20.78 -0.41 32.34
CA SER A 215 19.66 -1.18 31.81
C SER A 215 18.59 -1.27 32.90
N MET A 216 17.55 -0.48 32.80
CA MET A 216 16.30 -0.82 33.46
C MET A 216 15.92 -2.19 32.89
N ALA A 217 15.88 -3.20 33.74
CA ALA A 217 15.41 -4.52 33.39
C ALA A 217 14.02 -4.33 32.77
N MET A 218 13.93 -4.53 31.47
CA MET A 218 12.64 -4.61 30.80
C MET A 218 12.06 -5.95 31.24
N ASP A 219 11.06 -5.89 32.11
CA ASP A 219 10.18 -7.02 32.37
C ASP A 219 9.61 -7.49 31.04
N GLU A 220 9.67 -8.80 30.79
CA GLU A 220 9.36 -9.46 29.50
C GLU A 220 7.89 -9.36 29.07
N GLU A 221 7.09 -8.45 29.62
CA GLU A 221 5.64 -8.38 29.43
C GLU A 221 5.09 -7.10 28.79
N GLU A 222 5.91 -6.14 28.33
CA GLU A 222 5.38 -4.95 27.67
C GLU A 222 5.82 -4.84 26.20
N ALA A 223 4.81 -4.69 25.37
CA ALA A 223 4.80 -4.59 23.93
C ALA A 223 5.85 -3.62 23.33
N PRO A 224 6.30 -3.84 22.08
CA PRO A 224 7.35 -3.08 21.45
C PRO A 224 6.99 -1.61 21.34
N VAL A 225 7.81 -0.77 21.97
CA VAL A 225 7.73 0.69 21.85
C VAL A 225 8.00 1.09 20.40
N SER A 226 6.99 1.65 19.75
CA SER A 226 7.08 2.23 18.42
C SER A 226 8.07 3.41 18.42
N TYR A 227 9.23 3.23 17.85
CA TYR A 227 10.19 4.30 17.60
C TYR A 227 9.80 5.14 16.38
N THR A 228 8.68 5.82 16.44
CA THR A 228 8.34 6.86 15.49
C THR A 228 8.33 8.19 16.22
N HIS A 229 9.31 9.01 15.95
CA HIS A 229 9.49 10.45 16.17
C HIS A 229 10.78 10.81 16.90
N LEU A 230 11.88 10.77 16.17
CA LEU A 230 12.96 11.72 16.33
C LEU A 230 13.11 12.46 14.99
N THR A 231 12.29 13.51 14.82
CA THR A 231 12.56 14.57 13.85
C THR A 231 13.28 15.68 14.59
N LEU A 232 14.54 15.91 14.20
CA LEU A 232 15.21 17.19 14.39
C LEU A 232 14.67 18.18 13.35
#